data_4bd4fc1d81bdcb147c905a8c72c06844
#
_entry.id   4bd4fc1d81bdcb147c905a8c72c06844
#
_cell.length_a   1.000
_cell.length_b   1.000
_cell.length_c   1.000
_cell.angle_alpha   90.00
_cell.angle_beta   90.00
_cell.angle_gamma   90.00
#
_symmetry.space_group_name_H-M   'P 1'
#
loop_
_entity.id
_entity.type
_entity.pdbx_description
1 polymer ?
#
loop_
_entity_poly.entity_id
_entity_poly.type
_entity_poly.pdbx_seq_one_letter_code
_entity_poly.pdbx_strand_id
1 'polypeptide(L)'
;MRKLKFLVLIISSIMLINMQIYAQNVGINSDGSSPDASAMLDIKSTDKGLLIPRVALTNTSLASPITSPATSLLVYNTATTGDVTPGYYYWNGNQWVRFATGVT
;
A
#
# COMPACT_ATOMS: atom_id res chain seq x y z
N MET A 1 49.56 18.43 -13.94
CA MET A 1 49.25 17.55 -12.83
C MET A 1 48.02 17.99 -12.03
N ARG A 2 47.88 19.27 -11.67
CA ARG A 2 46.65 19.76 -10.97
C ARG A 2 45.37 19.60 -11.81
N LYS A 3 45.46 19.83 -13.14
CA LYS A 3 44.30 19.68 -14.04
C LYS A 3 43.82 18.23 -14.16
N LEU A 4 44.73 17.25 -14.14
CA LEU A 4 44.37 15.83 -14.22
C LEU A 4 43.66 15.35 -12.96
N LYS A 5 44.14 15.75 -11.77
CA LYS A 5 43.49 15.42 -10.49
C LYS A 5 42.10 16.00 -10.39
N PHE A 6 41.88 17.23 -10.85
CA PHE A 6 40.60 17.89 -10.88
C PHE A 6 39.60 17.18 -11.83
N LEU A 7 40.09 16.76 -13.02
CA LEU A 7 39.31 16.04 -14.01
C LEU A 7 38.86 14.66 -13.47
N VAL A 8 39.75 13.93 -12.79
CA VAL A 8 39.40 12.63 -12.16
C VAL A 8 38.35 12.80 -11.08
N LEU A 9 38.40 13.87 -10.29
CA LEU A 9 37.39 14.18 -9.27
C LEU A 9 36.01 14.46 -9.89
N ILE A 10 35.95 15.20 -11.00
CA ILE A 10 34.71 15.50 -11.72
C ILE A 10 34.11 14.22 -12.30
N ILE A 11 34.92 13.38 -12.95
CA ILE A 11 34.47 12.11 -13.53
C ILE A 11 33.94 11.18 -12.45
N SER A 12 34.60 11.07 -11.31
CA SER A 12 34.17 10.28 -10.16
C SER A 12 32.85 10.78 -9.59
N SER A 13 32.68 12.11 -9.48
CA SER A 13 31.43 12.73 -9.01
C SER A 13 30.26 12.49 -9.97
N ILE A 14 30.47 12.54 -11.28
CA ILE A 14 29.46 12.27 -12.31
C ILE A 14 29.03 10.79 -12.27
N MET A 15 29.96 9.86 -12.06
CA MET A 15 29.63 8.43 -11.94
C MET A 15 28.78 8.12 -10.72
N LEU A 16 28.94 8.85 -9.61
CA LEU A 16 28.12 8.68 -8.40
C LEU A 16 26.68 9.17 -8.59
N ILE A 17 26.45 10.16 -9.47
CA ILE A 17 25.12 10.72 -9.73
C ILE A 17 24.24 9.75 -10.55
N ASN A 18 24.83 8.78 -11.24
CA ASN A 18 24.10 7.84 -12.08
C ASN A 18 23.64 6.56 -11.36
N MET A 19 23.81 6.47 -10.03
CA MET A 19 23.26 5.36 -9.26
C MET A 19 21.73 5.49 -9.16
N GLN A 20 21.04 4.78 -10.02
CA GLN A 20 19.58 4.63 -9.92
C GLN A 20 19.27 3.51 -8.94
N ILE A 21 18.66 3.87 -7.81
CA ILE A 21 18.18 2.89 -6.84
C ILE A 21 16.75 2.55 -7.19
N TYR A 22 16.53 1.34 -7.67
CA TYR A 22 15.18 0.81 -7.91
C TYR A 22 14.75 0.01 -6.69
N ALA A 23 13.73 0.51 -5.97
CA ALA A 23 13.03 -0.29 -4.98
C ALA A 23 11.93 -1.06 -5.70
N GLN A 24 12.05 -2.38 -5.82
CA GLN A 24 11.09 -3.22 -6.55
C GLN A 24 9.89 -3.62 -5.68
N ASN A 25 10.10 -3.76 -4.38
CA ASN A 25 9.04 -4.12 -3.43
C ASN A 25 9.36 -3.50 -2.05
N VAL A 26 8.33 -3.44 -1.20
CA VAL A 26 8.42 -2.83 0.13
C VAL A 26 8.18 -3.89 1.18
N GLY A 27 9.10 -4.01 2.12
CA GLY A 27 8.95 -4.83 3.31
C GLY A 27 8.83 -3.96 4.56
N ILE A 28 7.86 -4.26 5.40
CA ILE A 28 7.70 -3.67 6.73
C ILE A 28 7.82 -4.79 7.75
N ASN A 29 8.87 -4.77 8.56
CA ASN A 29 9.13 -5.77 9.59
C ASN A 29 10.06 -5.23 10.67
N SER A 30 10.23 -6.00 11.74
CA SER A 30 11.13 -5.66 12.85
C SER A 30 12.41 -6.51 12.86
N ASP A 31 12.54 -7.50 11.95
CA ASP A 31 13.65 -8.44 11.94
C ASP A 31 14.65 -8.21 10.79
N GLY A 32 14.40 -7.21 9.94
CA GLY A 32 15.29 -6.89 8.81
C GLY A 32 15.20 -7.89 7.66
N SER A 33 14.20 -8.78 7.64
CA SER A 33 14.04 -9.74 6.56
C SER A 33 13.66 -9.05 5.25
N SER A 34 14.09 -9.65 4.13
CA SER A 34 13.69 -9.18 2.80
C SER A 34 12.23 -9.50 2.54
N PRO A 35 11.48 -8.62 1.83
CA PRO A 35 10.12 -8.94 1.41
C PRO A 35 10.11 -10.12 0.46
N ASP A 36 9.03 -10.89 0.46
CA ASP A 36 8.84 -11.99 -0.48
C ASP A 36 8.85 -11.47 -1.91
N ALA A 37 9.49 -12.21 -2.82
CA ALA A 37 9.65 -11.79 -4.21
C ALA A 37 8.32 -11.65 -4.96
N SER A 38 7.27 -12.33 -4.51
CA SER A 38 5.93 -12.26 -5.10
C SER A 38 5.10 -11.09 -4.60
N ALA A 39 5.55 -10.39 -3.54
CA ALA A 39 4.80 -9.30 -2.92
C ALA A 39 5.36 -7.95 -3.32
N MET A 40 4.49 -7.02 -3.70
CA MET A 40 4.87 -5.62 -3.86
C MET A 40 4.99 -4.94 -2.50
N LEU A 41 4.13 -5.31 -1.54
CA LEU A 41 4.19 -4.90 -0.14
C LEU A 41 4.08 -6.14 0.74
N ASP A 42 5.09 -6.39 1.56
CA ASP A 42 5.14 -7.51 2.50
C ASP A 42 5.28 -6.98 3.92
N ILE A 43 4.24 -7.17 4.73
CA ILE A 43 4.19 -6.73 6.13
C ILE A 43 4.27 -7.95 7.03
N LYS A 44 5.34 -8.02 7.83
CA LYS A 44 5.62 -9.15 8.70
C LYS A 44 5.69 -8.69 10.15
N SER A 45 4.89 -9.32 11.01
CA SER A 45 4.90 -9.07 12.45
C SER A 45 4.37 -10.28 13.20
N THR A 46 4.80 -10.45 14.44
CA THR A 46 4.29 -11.48 15.36
C THR A 46 3.27 -10.92 16.34
N ASP A 47 3.16 -9.60 16.47
CA ASP A 47 2.35 -8.94 17.50
C ASP A 47 1.58 -7.72 17.03
N LYS A 48 1.67 -7.37 15.74
CA LYS A 48 0.98 -6.21 15.16
C LYS A 48 0.27 -6.60 13.86
N GLY A 49 -0.85 -5.94 13.59
CA GLY A 49 -1.62 -6.11 12.36
C GLY A 49 -1.54 -4.90 11.46
N LEU A 50 -2.33 -4.93 10.41
CA LEU A 50 -2.48 -3.84 9.45
C LEU A 50 -3.79 -3.10 9.71
N LEU A 51 -3.71 -1.79 9.88
CA LEU A 51 -4.88 -0.93 9.85
C LEU A 51 -4.99 -0.30 8.46
N ILE A 52 -5.93 -0.80 7.66
CA ILE A 52 -6.30 -0.16 6.38
C ILE A 52 -7.16 1.07 6.66
N PRO A 53 -7.40 1.94 5.68
CA PRO A 53 -8.26 3.12 5.88
C PRO A 53 -9.63 2.74 6.43
N ARG A 54 -10.04 3.42 7.51
CA ARG A 54 -11.38 3.31 8.13
C ARG A 54 -12.24 4.43 7.61
N VAL A 55 -13.37 4.07 7.01
CA VAL A 55 -14.31 5.03 6.41
C VAL A 55 -15.72 4.72 6.88
N ALA A 56 -16.58 5.72 6.82
CA ALA A 56 -18.00 5.55 7.11
C ALA A 56 -18.77 5.46 5.77
N LEU A 57 -19.04 4.25 5.32
CA LEU A 57 -19.85 4.01 4.12
C LEU A 57 -21.30 4.42 4.37
N THR A 58 -22.02 4.75 3.31
CA THR A 58 -23.42 5.14 3.39
C THR A 58 -24.37 3.98 3.08
N ASN A 59 -24.09 3.23 2.05
CA ASN A 59 -24.69 1.93 1.74
C ASN A 59 -23.85 1.22 0.67
N THR A 60 -24.18 -0.02 0.36
CA THR A 60 -23.41 -0.81 -0.60
C THR A 60 -23.50 -0.30 -2.03
N SER A 61 -24.58 0.38 -2.41
CA SER A 61 -24.80 0.83 -3.79
C SER A 61 -24.17 2.19 -4.10
N LEU A 62 -23.68 2.92 -3.10
CA LEU A 62 -23.08 4.24 -3.25
C LEU A 62 -21.58 4.18 -3.00
N ALA A 63 -20.80 4.75 -3.91
CA ALA A 63 -19.35 4.85 -3.76
C ALA A 63 -18.94 5.73 -2.58
N SER A 64 -19.70 6.80 -2.29
CA SER A 64 -19.41 7.75 -1.21
C SER A 64 -19.13 7.05 0.13
N PRO A 65 -18.16 7.50 0.92
CA PRO A 65 -17.41 8.76 0.78
C PRO A 65 -16.19 8.70 -0.15
N ILE A 66 -15.96 7.57 -0.80
CA ILE A 66 -14.81 7.42 -1.71
C ILE A 66 -15.22 7.90 -3.10
N THR A 67 -14.45 8.81 -3.67
CA THR A 67 -14.70 9.32 -5.02
C THR A 67 -14.07 8.37 -6.04
N SER A 68 -14.89 7.85 -6.97
CA SER A 68 -14.44 6.97 -8.06
C SER A 68 -13.53 5.84 -7.58
N PRO A 69 -14.01 4.96 -6.67
CA PRO A 69 -13.17 3.89 -6.15
C PRO A 69 -12.72 2.95 -7.26
N ALA A 70 -11.46 2.53 -7.20
CA ALA A 70 -10.96 1.50 -8.10
C ALA A 70 -11.57 0.14 -7.73
N THR A 71 -11.77 -0.72 -8.73
CA THR A 71 -12.17 -2.11 -8.49
C THR A 71 -11.13 -2.78 -7.58
N SER A 72 -11.59 -3.50 -6.57
CA SER A 72 -10.81 -4.16 -5.53
C SER A 72 -10.28 -3.25 -4.41
N LEU A 73 -10.60 -1.95 -4.42
CA LEU A 73 -10.22 -1.05 -3.34
C LEU A 73 -10.75 -1.58 -2.01
N LEU A 74 -9.87 -1.67 -1.01
CA LEU A 74 -10.15 -2.27 0.29
C LEU A 74 -10.29 -1.19 1.36
N VAL A 75 -11.37 -1.22 2.14
CA VAL A 75 -11.61 -0.32 3.26
C VAL A 75 -12.19 -1.08 4.46
N TYR A 76 -12.04 -0.51 5.65
CA TYR A 76 -12.81 -0.94 6.82
C TYR A 76 -13.94 0.05 7.06
N ASN A 77 -15.19 -0.42 7.02
CA ASN A 77 -16.35 0.41 7.28
C ASN A 77 -16.64 0.51 8.77
N THR A 78 -16.81 1.74 9.27
CA THR A 78 -17.13 2.02 10.67
C THR A 78 -18.60 2.31 10.91
N ALA A 79 -19.40 2.51 9.86
CA ALA A 79 -20.79 2.96 9.97
C ALA A 79 -21.79 1.80 10.08
N THR A 80 -22.87 2.07 10.78
CA THR A 80 -24.09 1.26 10.76
C THR A 80 -25.19 2.13 10.20
N THR A 81 -25.45 2.02 8.90
CA THR A 81 -26.47 2.80 8.20
C THR A 81 -26.83 2.10 6.89
N GLY A 82 -28.05 2.28 6.42
CA GLY A 82 -28.49 1.58 5.21
C GLY A 82 -28.31 0.06 5.36
N ASP A 83 -27.62 -0.54 4.42
CA ASP A 83 -27.32 -1.96 4.41
C ASP A 83 -25.87 -2.29 4.80
N VAL A 84 -25.11 -1.32 5.38
CA VAL A 84 -23.76 -1.54 5.84
C VAL A 84 -23.69 -1.62 7.36
N THR A 85 -22.77 -2.46 7.82
CA THR A 85 -22.39 -2.60 9.23
C THR A 85 -20.86 -2.61 9.32
N PRO A 86 -20.26 -2.36 10.51
CA PRO A 86 -18.81 -2.38 10.64
C PRO A 86 -18.19 -3.69 10.15
N GLY A 87 -17.13 -3.57 9.36
CA GLY A 87 -16.42 -4.69 8.79
C GLY A 87 -15.59 -4.30 7.58
N TYR A 88 -14.91 -5.28 7.01
CA TYR A 88 -14.09 -5.11 5.82
C TYR A 88 -14.95 -5.18 4.57
N TYR A 89 -14.69 -4.25 3.65
CA TYR A 89 -15.41 -4.17 2.37
C TYR A 89 -14.40 -3.94 1.25
N TYR A 90 -14.75 -4.39 0.06
CA TYR A 90 -14.03 -4.04 -1.16
C TYR A 90 -15.02 -3.54 -2.22
N TRP A 91 -14.54 -2.67 -3.11
CA TRP A 91 -15.32 -2.20 -4.24
C TRP A 91 -15.17 -3.17 -5.41
N ASN A 92 -16.29 -3.71 -5.90
CA ASN A 92 -16.24 -4.68 -7.00
C ASN A 92 -16.36 -4.04 -8.40
N GLY A 93 -16.32 -2.70 -8.47
CA GLY A 93 -16.53 -1.93 -9.69
C GLY A 93 -17.95 -1.36 -9.80
N ASN A 94 -18.90 -1.84 -8.98
CA ASN A 94 -20.29 -1.44 -9.03
C ASN A 94 -20.88 -1.18 -7.64
N GLN A 95 -20.43 -1.90 -6.63
CA GLN A 95 -20.93 -1.76 -5.25
C GLN A 95 -19.87 -2.22 -4.25
N TRP A 96 -20.07 -1.87 -2.97
CA TRP A 96 -19.30 -2.38 -1.86
C TRP A 96 -19.75 -3.79 -1.51
N VAL A 97 -18.79 -4.69 -1.35
CA VAL A 97 -19.04 -6.09 -0.97
C VAL A 97 -18.34 -6.36 0.35
N ARG A 98 -19.09 -6.83 1.33
CA ARG A 98 -18.55 -7.18 2.65
C ARG A 98 -17.78 -8.50 2.56
N PHE A 99 -16.63 -8.56 3.22
CA PHE A 99 -15.95 -9.83 3.40
C PHE A 99 -16.82 -10.79 4.20
N ALA A 100 -16.88 -12.04 3.75
CA ALA A 100 -17.62 -13.06 4.46
C ALA A 100 -17.06 -13.26 5.88
N THR A 101 -17.95 -13.41 6.86
CA THR A 101 -17.56 -13.59 8.25
C THR A 101 -17.33 -15.06 8.63
N GLY A 102 -17.53 -15.99 7.70
CA GLY A 102 -17.43 -17.42 7.97
C GLY A 102 -18.57 -17.98 8.80
N VAL A 103 -19.55 -17.18 9.16
CA VAL A 103 -20.76 -17.60 9.87
C VAL A 103 -21.90 -17.64 8.90
N THR A 104 -22.43 -18.78 8.67
CA THR A 104 -23.64 -18.99 7.85
C THR A 104 -24.87 -19.12 8.72
#